data_26e35c36b258e8152030cb8ea6d25d4c
#
_entry.id   26e35c36b258e8152030cb8ea6d25d4c
#
_cell.length_a   1.000
_cell.length_b   1.000
_cell.length_c   1.000
_cell.angle_alpha   90.00
_cell.angle_beta   90.00
_cell.angle_gamma   90.00
#
_symmetry.space_group_name_H-M   'P 1'
#
loop_
_entity.id
_entity.type
_entity.pdbx_description
1 polymer ?
#
loop_
_entity_poly.entity_id
_entity_poly.type
_entity_poly.pdbx_seq_one_letter_code
_entity_poly.pdbx_strand_id
1 'polypeptide(L)'
;MLVGMATLVQLGSDALLAAGRGTTLASSMSSLVDVYLQQLGSLGNGMSEQVALVQAILRVVWPVTYVVPALGELLLAYLGVRIASTRMGERNPDLPDFTEFDLPLWVVALFVGALVGLAVCLTAKVRTDGIWFMACANVILAVRFAFAAQGLAVLSWFIRKRRPSRLMAALAVIAALYLEMQFIVMSIVGLVDVWSDIRHLNRGKTVTVQDNARQD
;
A
#
# COMPACT_ATOMS: atom_id res chain seq x y z
N MET A 1 -7.34 -2.66 -8.65
CA MET A 1 -7.26 -3.80 -9.57
C MET A 1 -5.84 -4.00 -10.11
N LEU A 2 -5.19 -3.01 -10.71
CA LEU A 2 -3.81 -3.14 -11.27
C LEU A 2 -2.75 -3.58 -10.25
N VAL A 3 -2.74 -3.02 -9.03
CA VAL A 3 -1.81 -3.44 -7.96
C VAL A 3 -1.95 -4.93 -7.66
N GLY A 4 -3.19 -5.42 -7.50
CA GLY A 4 -3.44 -6.83 -7.24
C GLY A 4 -2.95 -7.73 -8.38
N MET A 5 -3.15 -7.31 -9.62
CA MET A 5 -2.66 -8.06 -10.79
C MET A 5 -1.13 -8.11 -10.83
N ALA A 6 -0.45 -6.97 -10.63
CA ALA A 6 1.01 -6.91 -10.58
C ALA A 6 1.57 -7.78 -9.44
N THR A 7 0.99 -7.69 -8.26
CA THR A 7 1.36 -8.54 -7.12
C THR A 7 1.19 -10.02 -7.43
N LEU A 8 0.06 -10.42 -8.05
CA LEU A 8 -0.20 -11.82 -8.42
C LEU A 8 0.77 -12.33 -9.48
N VAL A 9 1.13 -11.49 -10.46
CA VAL A 9 2.11 -11.86 -11.50
C VAL A 9 3.49 -12.08 -10.89
N GLN A 10 3.96 -11.17 -10.03
CA GLN A 10 5.25 -11.30 -9.34
C GLN A 10 5.27 -12.55 -8.46
N LEU A 11 4.27 -12.71 -7.60
CA LEU A 11 4.16 -13.85 -6.70
C LEU A 11 4.03 -15.17 -7.48
N GLY A 12 3.30 -15.18 -8.59
CA GLY A 12 3.16 -16.35 -9.46
C GLY A 12 4.45 -16.72 -10.16
N SER A 13 5.21 -15.74 -10.67
CA SER A 13 6.51 -15.97 -11.30
C SER A 13 7.53 -16.56 -10.33
N ASP A 14 7.60 -16.02 -9.11
CA ASP A 14 8.52 -16.49 -8.08
C ASP A 14 8.12 -17.88 -7.55
N ALA A 15 6.81 -18.14 -7.44
CA ALA A 15 6.31 -19.48 -7.08
C ALA A 15 6.68 -20.53 -8.13
N LEU A 16 6.58 -20.20 -9.42
CA LEU A 16 7.00 -21.09 -10.52
C LEU A 16 8.51 -21.34 -10.50
N LEU A 17 9.31 -20.31 -10.25
CA LEU A 17 10.77 -20.42 -10.13
C LEU A 17 11.16 -21.30 -8.92
N ALA A 18 10.48 -21.13 -7.78
CA ALA A 18 10.71 -21.95 -6.60
C ALA A 18 10.34 -23.42 -6.87
N ALA A 19 9.18 -23.66 -7.51
CA ALA A 19 8.76 -25.01 -7.90
C ALA A 19 9.75 -25.67 -8.87
N GLY A 20 10.28 -24.91 -9.84
CA GLY A 20 11.33 -25.40 -10.75
C GLY A 20 12.64 -25.80 -10.06
N ARG A 21 12.89 -25.28 -8.86
CA ARG A 21 14.03 -25.65 -7.98
C ARG A 21 13.68 -26.73 -6.95
N GLY A 22 12.47 -27.29 -7.00
CA GLY A 22 11.99 -28.30 -6.05
C GLY A 22 11.70 -27.74 -4.64
N THR A 23 11.50 -26.41 -4.51
CA THR A 23 11.24 -25.73 -3.24
C THR A 23 9.88 -25.05 -3.26
N THR A 24 9.36 -24.66 -2.10
CA THR A 24 8.17 -23.82 -2.03
C THR A 24 8.59 -22.34 -1.89
N LEU A 25 7.74 -21.43 -2.34
CA LEU A 25 7.99 -20.00 -2.20
C LEU A 25 8.24 -19.61 -0.72
N ALA A 26 7.45 -20.15 0.20
CA ALA A 26 7.60 -19.91 1.63
C ALA A 26 8.95 -20.40 2.17
N SER A 27 9.44 -21.56 1.74
CA SER A 27 10.76 -22.08 2.15
C SER A 27 11.89 -21.25 1.55
N SER A 28 11.76 -20.79 0.31
CA SER A 28 12.73 -19.91 -0.33
C SER A 28 12.81 -18.55 0.40
N MET A 29 11.67 -17.98 0.79
CA MET A 29 11.63 -16.74 1.56
C MET A 29 12.19 -16.91 2.96
N SER A 30 11.89 -18.02 3.66
CA SER A 30 12.48 -18.26 4.98
C SER A 30 14.01 -18.40 4.92
N SER A 31 14.55 -19.04 3.90
CA SER A 31 16.01 -19.17 3.73
C SER A 31 16.67 -17.82 3.42
N LEU A 32 16.03 -16.95 2.63
CA LEU A 32 16.52 -15.59 2.40
C LEU A 32 16.52 -14.75 3.69
N VAL A 33 15.46 -14.84 4.48
CA VAL A 33 15.40 -14.16 5.80
C VAL A 33 16.53 -14.67 6.70
N ASP A 34 16.76 -15.96 6.76
CA ASP A 34 17.82 -16.54 7.59
C ASP A 34 19.22 -16.09 7.15
N VAL A 35 19.50 -15.99 5.84
CA VAL A 35 20.77 -15.44 5.31
C VAL A 35 20.94 -13.98 5.67
N TYR A 36 19.91 -13.16 5.49
CA TYR A 36 19.95 -11.73 5.88
C TYR A 36 20.24 -11.53 7.36
N LEU A 37 19.63 -12.35 8.21
CA LEU A 37 19.79 -12.26 9.65
C LEU A 37 21.16 -12.76 10.13
N GLN A 38 21.72 -13.77 9.47
CA GLN A 38 23.11 -14.17 9.72
C GLN A 38 24.09 -13.04 9.41
N GLN A 39 23.87 -12.30 8.32
CA GLN A 39 24.68 -11.14 7.98
C GLN A 39 24.53 -10.02 9.01
N LEU A 40 23.31 -9.73 9.46
CA LEU A 40 23.05 -8.71 10.51
C LEU A 40 23.65 -9.14 11.86
N GLY A 41 23.52 -10.41 12.24
CA GLY A 41 24.07 -10.95 13.49
C GLY A 41 25.59 -10.91 13.55
N SER A 42 26.27 -10.96 12.39
CA SER A 42 27.73 -10.83 12.31
C SER A 42 28.23 -9.39 12.54
N LEU A 43 27.32 -8.39 12.45
CA LEU A 43 27.66 -6.97 12.60
C LEU A 43 27.61 -6.44 14.05
N GLY A 44 27.12 -7.22 15.03
CA GLY A 44 27.02 -6.74 16.41
C GLY A 44 26.80 -7.81 17.47
N ASN A 45 27.78 -7.95 18.37
CA ASN A 45 27.65 -8.78 19.59
C ASN A 45 26.71 -8.09 20.59
N GLY A 46 25.42 -8.37 20.56
CA GLY A 46 24.45 -7.84 21.54
C GLY A 46 23.03 -7.65 21.02
N MET A 47 22.77 -7.89 19.73
CA MET A 47 21.48 -7.68 19.10
C MET A 47 20.65 -8.99 18.91
N SER A 48 20.98 -10.07 19.63
CA SER A 48 20.35 -11.38 19.41
C SER A 48 18.84 -11.39 19.59
N GLU A 49 18.33 -10.67 20.58
CA GLU A 49 16.88 -10.61 20.85
C GLU A 49 16.14 -9.77 19.81
N GLN A 50 16.71 -8.64 19.40
CA GLN A 50 16.15 -7.78 18.35
C GLN A 50 16.16 -8.49 16.99
N VAL A 51 17.23 -9.22 16.68
CA VAL A 51 17.33 -10.04 15.46
C VAL A 51 16.28 -11.13 15.46
N ALA A 52 16.06 -11.82 16.59
CA ALA A 52 15.01 -12.83 16.70
C ALA A 52 13.60 -12.26 16.52
N LEU A 53 13.34 -11.06 17.05
CA LEU A 53 12.06 -10.36 16.86
C LEU A 53 11.85 -9.98 15.38
N VAL A 54 12.86 -9.40 14.73
CA VAL A 54 12.81 -9.06 13.30
C VAL A 54 12.58 -10.31 12.46
N GLN A 55 13.24 -11.41 12.77
CA GLN A 55 13.03 -12.70 12.11
C GLN A 55 11.59 -13.18 12.22
N ALA A 56 11.03 -13.16 13.42
CA ALA A 56 9.65 -13.57 13.65
C ALA A 56 8.66 -12.71 12.83
N ILE A 57 8.88 -11.39 12.79
CA ILE A 57 8.06 -10.48 11.99
C ILE A 57 8.20 -10.77 10.49
N LEU A 58 9.42 -10.89 9.96
CA LEU A 58 9.66 -11.11 8.54
C LEU A 58 9.07 -12.43 8.05
N ARG A 59 9.09 -13.49 8.86
CA ARG A 59 8.45 -14.77 8.54
C ARG A 59 6.93 -14.68 8.39
N VAL A 60 6.29 -13.71 9.06
CA VAL A 60 4.84 -13.48 8.96
C VAL A 60 4.51 -12.54 7.80
N VAL A 61 5.27 -11.46 7.64
CA VAL A 61 4.90 -10.36 6.74
C VAL A 61 5.50 -10.47 5.32
N TRP A 62 6.28 -11.54 5.03
CA TRP A 62 6.92 -11.67 3.72
C TRP A 62 5.94 -11.53 2.52
N PRO A 63 4.65 -11.98 2.57
CA PRO A 63 3.78 -11.79 1.43
C PRO A 63 3.51 -10.32 1.07
N VAL A 64 3.51 -9.42 2.07
CA VAL A 64 3.30 -7.97 1.80
C VAL A 64 4.48 -7.35 1.06
N THR A 65 5.68 -7.99 1.10
CA THR A 65 6.85 -7.52 0.35
C THR A 65 6.63 -7.54 -1.17
N TYR A 66 5.64 -8.26 -1.66
CA TYR A 66 5.22 -8.22 -3.07
C TYR A 66 4.27 -7.06 -3.37
N VAL A 67 3.50 -6.61 -2.38
CA VAL A 67 2.56 -5.50 -2.55
C VAL A 67 3.30 -4.17 -2.67
N VAL A 68 4.35 -3.98 -1.88
CA VAL A 68 5.11 -2.72 -1.84
C VAL A 68 5.80 -2.38 -3.16
N PRO A 69 6.58 -3.31 -3.79
CA PRO A 69 7.14 -3.07 -5.11
C PRO A 69 6.06 -2.84 -6.18
N ALA A 70 4.98 -3.64 -6.18
CA ALA A 70 3.89 -3.47 -7.15
C ALA A 70 3.23 -2.08 -7.06
N LEU A 71 3.06 -1.54 -5.85
CA LEU A 71 2.61 -0.16 -5.66
C LEU A 71 3.63 0.85 -6.19
N GLY A 72 4.92 0.63 -5.93
CA GLY A 72 6.01 1.49 -6.42
C GLY A 72 6.08 1.51 -7.94
N GLU A 73 6.02 0.36 -8.59
CA GLU A 73 6.03 0.21 -10.05
C GLU A 73 4.84 0.94 -10.70
N LEU A 74 3.64 0.78 -10.16
CA LEU A 74 2.46 1.47 -10.66
C LEU A 74 2.53 2.98 -10.46
N LEU A 75 3.06 3.43 -9.33
CA LEU A 75 3.28 4.86 -9.09
C LEU A 75 4.30 5.43 -10.07
N LEU A 76 5.42 4.74 -10.30
CA LEU A 76 6.44 5.14 -11.26
C LEU A 76 5.90 5.13 -12.70
N ALA A 77 5.11 4.11 -13.08
CA ALA A 77 4.46 4.05 -14.37
C ALA A 77 3.48 5.22 -14.57
N TYR A 78 2.64 5.51 -13.57
CA TYR A 78 1.73 6.66 -13.59
C TYR A 78 2.48 7.99 -13.76
N LEU A 79 3.53 8.21 -12.96
CA LEU A 79 4.35 9.42 -13.06
C LEU A 79 5.08 9.51 -14.39
N GLY A 80 5.61 8.39 -14.91
CA GLY A 80 6.27 8.31 -16.20
C GLY A 80 5.35 8.70 -17.35
N VAL A 81 4.15 8.14 -17.41
CA VAL A 81 3.14 8.49 -18.42
C VAL A 81 2.75 9.96 -18.31
N ARG A 82 2.54 10.48 -17.10
CA ARG A 82 2.18 11.89 -16.89
C ARG A 82 3.27 12.86 -17.33
N ILE A 83 4.54 12.54 -17.06
CA ILE A 83 5.67 13.36 -17.50
C ILE A 83 5.83 13.29 -19.02
N ALA A 84 5.72 12.11 -19.61
CA ALA A 84 5.85 11.91 -21.05
C ALA A 84 4.75 12.65 -21.81
N SER A 85 3.48 12.50 -21.44
CA SER A 85 2.35 13.19 -22.08
C SER A 85 2.47 14.71 -21.98
N THR A 86 2.93 15.23 -20.83
CA THR A 86 3.17 16.67 -20.68
C THR A 86 4.26 17.18 -21.60
N ARG A 87 5.35 16.39 -21.82
CA ARG A 87 6.45 16.77 -22.73
C ARG A 87 6.07 16.66 -24.20
N MET A 88 5.18 15.73 -24.55
CA MET A 88 4.68 15.56 -25.93
C MET A 88 3.59 16.57 -26.29
N GLY A 89 3.18 17.44 -25.34
CA GLY A 89 2.11 18.40 -25.56
C GLY A 89 0.72 17.77 -25.63
N GLU A 90 0.62 16.48 -25.37
CA GLU A 90 -0.66 15.78 -25.29
C GLU A 90 -1.23 15.96 -23.89
N ARG A 91 -2.33 16.69 -23.77
CA ARG A 91 -3.21 16.58 -22.60
C ARG A 91 -3.88 15.22 -22.68
N ASN A 92 -3.39 14.25 -21.91
CA ASN A 92 -4.10 12.98 -21.78
C ASN A 92 -5.28 13.18 -20.80
N PRO A 93 -6.52 13.38 -21.31
CA PRO A 93 -7.68 13.72 -20.49
C PRO A 93 -8.13 12.54 -19.59
N ASP A 94 -7.65 11.31 -19.90
CA ASP A 94 -8.16 10.08 -19.29
C ASP A 94 -7.35 9.60 -18.06
N LEU A 95 -6.24 10.28 -17.71
CA LEU A 95 -5.51 9.94 -16.49
C LEU A 95 -6.23 10.53 -15.28
N PRO A 96 -6.75 9.70 -14.37
CA PRO A 96 -7.40 10.18 -13.17
C PRO A 96 -6.42 11.02 -12.34
N ASP A 97 -6.89 12.15 -11.83
CA ASP A 97 -6.07 13.01 -10.97
C ASP A 97 -5.84 12.29 -9.64
N PHE A 98 -4.59 12.26 -9.16
CA PHE A 98 -4.26 11.62 -7.89
C PHE A 98 -5.02 12.26 -6.72
N THR A 99 -5.39 13.53 -6.84
CA THR A 99 -6.23 14.22 -5.82
C THR A 99 -7.66 13.65 -5.74
N GLU A 100 -8.10 12.90 -6.75
CA GLU A 100 -9.40 12.25 -6.83
C GLU A 100 -9.33 10.75 -6.46
N PHE A 101 -8.12 10.26 -6.11
CA PHE A 101 -7.95 8.87 -5.68
C PHE A 101 -8.84 8.59 -4.47
N ASP A 102 -9.74 7.64 -4.59
CA ASP A 102 -10.70 7.28 -3.54
C ASP A 102 -10.78 5.77 -3.36
N LEU A 103 -10.77 5.36 -2.10
CA LEU A 103 -10.89 3.95 -1.72
C LEU A 103 -12.35 3.61 -1.45
N PRO A 104 -12.87 2.53 -2.04
CA PRO A 104 -14.23 2.10 -1.77
C PRO A 104 -14.38 1.58 -0.33
N LEU A 105 -15.57 1.74 0.24
CA LEU A 105 -15.88 1.34 1.63
C LEU A 105 -15.60 -0.14 1.94
N TRP A 106 -15.65 -1.03 0.94
CA TRP A 106 -15.33 -2.44 1.16
C TRP A 106 -13.87 -2.66 1.60
N VAL A 107 -12.95 -1.76 1.26
CA VAL A 107 -11.54 -1.80 1.72
C VAL A 107 -11.47 -1.59 3.24
N VAL A 108 -12.30 -0.68 3.77
CA VAL A 108 -12.42 -0.47 5.23
C VAL A 108 -13.03 -1.70 5.89
N ALA A 109 -14.07 -2.30 5.29
CA ALA A 109 -14.68 -3.52 5.81
C ALA A 109 -13.68 -4.69 5.81
N LEU A 110 -12.85 -4.82 4.77
CA LEU A 110 -11.77 -5.79 4.70
C LEU A 110 -10.74 -5.57 5.82
N PHE A 111 -10.35 -4.32 6.07
CA PHE A 111 -9.41 -3.95 7.14
C PHE A 111 -9.97 -4.31 8.53
N VAL A 112 -11.22 -3.93 8.80
CA VAL A 112 -11.90 -4.27 10.07
C VAL A 112 -12.04 -5.77 10.22
N GLY A 113 -12.43 -6.49 9.18
CA GLY A 113 -12.52 -7.95 9.17
C GLY A 113 -11.18 -8.62 9.49
N ALA A 114 -10.09 -8.12 8.91
CA ALA A 114 -8.75 -8.62 9.18
C ALA A 114 -8.28 -8.30 10.61
N LEU A 115 -8.64 -7.13 11.18
CA LEU A 115 -8.37 -6.81 12.58
C LEU A 115 -9.12 -7.74 13.53
N VAL A 116 -10.40 -7.99 13.27
CA VAL A 116 -11.21 -8.94 14.06
C VAL A 116 -10.63 -10.34 13.95
N GLY A 117 -10.28 -10.79 12.73
CA GLY A 117 -9.64 -12.08 12.51
C GLY A 117 -8.32 -12.22 13.26
N LEU A 118 -7.49 -11.19 13.26
CA LEU A 118 -6.24 -11.16 14.03
C LEU A 118 -6.50 -11.24 15.53
N ALA A 119 -7.49 -10.48 16.04
CA ALA A 119 -7.88 -10.52 17.46
C ALA A 119 -8.38 -11.90 17.88
N VAL A 120 -9.18 -12.56 17.03
CA VAL A 120 -9.62 -13.95 17.25
C VAL A 120 -8.43 -14.90 17.26
N CYS A 121 -7.47 -14.78 16.33
CA CYS A 121 -6.27 -15.61 16.33
C CYS A 121 -5.46 -15.44 17.63
N LEU A 122 -5.32 -14.22 18.13
CA LEU A 122 -4.59 -13.94 19.37
C LEU A 122 -5.30 -14.50 20.61
N THR A 123 -6.62 -14.32 20.69
CA THR A 123 -7.42 -14.82 21.84
C THR A 123 -7.53 -16.34 21.85
N ALA A 124 -7.67 -16.95 20.68
CA ALA A 124 -7.68 -18.41 20.52
C ALA A 124 -6.28 -19.04 20.60
N LYS A 125 -5.22 -18.24 20.85
CA LYS A 125 -3.82 -18.69 20.88
C LYS A 125 -3.40 -19.49 19.64
N VAL A 126 -3.92 -19.08 18.47
CA VAL A 126 -3.52 -19.67 17.20
C VAL A 126 -2.03 -19.37 16.98
N ARG A 127 -1.30 -20.36 16.47
CA ARG A 127 0.14 -20.20 16.18
C ARG A 127 0.37 -19.04 15.24
N THR A 128 1.39 -18.23 15.52
CA THR A 128 1.74 -17.05 14.71
C THR A 128 2.26 -17.41 13.32
N ASP A 129 2.72 -18.64 13.12
CA ASP A 129 3.09 -19.22 11.82
C ASP A 129 1.89 -19.85 11.08
N GLY A 130 0.69 -19.81 11.67
CA GLY A 130 -0.54 -20.32 11.06
C GLY A 130 -1.01 -19.43 9.90
N ILE A 131 -1.55 -20.06 8.86
CA ILE A 131 -1.99 -19.38 7.63
C ILE A 131 -3.02 -18.27 7.89
N TRP A 132 -3.90 -18.44 8.86
CA TRP A 132 -4.93 -17.45 9.23
C TRP A 132 -4.32 -16.21 9.85
N PHE A 133 -3.35 -16.39 10.77
CA PHE A 133 -2.64 -15.27 11.38
C PHE A 133 -1.86 -14.49 10.33
N MET A 134 -1.11 -15.21 9.47
CA MET A 134 -0.37 -14.61 8.37
C MET A 134 -1.29 -13.85 7.40
N ALA A 135 -2.42 -14.45 7.02
CA ALA A 135 -3.37 -13.82 6.10
C ALA A 135 -3.91 -12.51 6.69
N CYS A 136 -4.40 -12.52 7.94
CA CYS A 136 -4.91 -11.32 8.60
C CYS A 136 -3.83 -10.24 8.72
N ALA A 137 -2.62 -10.58 9.16
CA ALA A 137 -1.51 -9.64 9.32
C ALA A 137 -1.12 -8.98 7.98
N ASN A 138 -1.01 -9.77 6.91
CA ASN A 138 -0.65 -9.26 5.58
C ASN A 138 -1.76 -8.41 4.96
N VAL A 139 -3.03 -8.77 5.15
CA VAL A 139 -4.17 -7.94 4.70
C VAL A 139 -4.15 -6.59 5.41
N ILE A 140 -3.95 -6.56 6.73
CA ILE A 140 -3.85 -5.31 7.50
C ILE A 140 -2.73 -4.43 6.95
N LEU A 141 -1.54 -5.00 6.72
CA LEU A 141 -0.39 -4.26 6.20
C LEU A 141 -0.62 -3.77 4.76
N ALA A 142 -1.17 -4.62 3.88
CA ALA A 142 -1.45 -4.23 2.49
C ALA A 142 -2.48 -3.10 2.42
N VAL A 143 -3.57 -3.20 3.19
CA VAL A 143 -4.61 -2.17 3.24
C VAL A 143 -4.10 -0.89 3.88
N ARG A 144 -3.19 -0.97 4.85
CA ARG A 144 -2.51 0.20 5.40
C ARG A 144 -1.83 1.04 4.32
N PHE A 145 -1.13 0.42 3.37
CA PHE A 145 -0.52 1.16 2.24
C PHE A 145 -1.57 1.82 1.34
N ALA A 146 -2.73 1.19 1.16
CA ALA A 146 -3.84 1.81 0.43
C ALA A 146 -4.36 3.05 1.17
N PHE A 147 -4.52 3.00 2.51
CA PHE A 147 -4.87 4.17 3.31
C PHE A 147 -3.78 5.25 3.28
N ALA A 148 -2.50 4.88 3.28
CA ALA A 148 -1.41 5.85 3.13
C ALA A 148 -1.50 6.59 1.79
N ALA A 149 -1.80 5.87 0.69
CA ALA A 149 -2.03 6.49 -0.62
C ALA A 149 -3.23 7.45 -0.61
N GLN A 150 -4.33 7.06 0.06
CA GLN A 150 -5.49 7.93 0.28
C GLN A 150 -5.09 9.20 1.05
N GLY A 151 -4.32 9.07 2.13
CA GLY A 151 -3.82 10.20 2.92
C GLY A 151 -2.92 11.14 2.12
N LEU A 152 -2.05 10.58 1.27
CA LEU A 152 -1.24 11.37 0.34
C LEU A 152 -2.09 12.08 -0.73
N ALA A 153 -3.20 11.48 -1.16
CA ALA A 153 -4.16 12.14 -2.04
C ALA A 153 -4.85 13.34 -1.36
N VAL A 154 -5.22 13.20 -0.07
CA VAL A 154 -5.72 14.32 0.76
C VAL A 154 -4.68 15.43 0.86
N LEU A 155 -3.42 15.09 1.17
CA LEU A 155 -2.34 16.07 1.24
C LEU A 155 -2.15 16.79 -0.11
N SER A 156 -2.16 16.03 -1.21
CA SER A 156 -2.04 16.58 -2.58
C SER A 156 -3.18 17.56 -2.89
N TRP A 157 -4.40 17.24 -2.46
CA TRP A 157 -5.54 18.13 -2.57
C TRP A 157 -5.36 19.41 -1.76
N PHE A 158 -4.87 19.35 -0.53
CA PHE A 158 -4.55 20.51 0.29
C PHE A 158 -3.46 21.38 -0.34
N ILE A 159 -2.39 20.78 -0.85
CA ILE A 159 -1.31 21.51 -1.56
C ILE A 159 -1.89 22.26 -2.77
N ARG A 160 -2.76 21.59 -3.56
CA ARG A 160 -3.40 22.20 -4.73
C ARG A 160 -4.32 23.36 -4.34
N LYS A 161 -5.08 23.21 -3.25
CA LYS A 161 -6.02 24.22 -2.75
C LYS A 161 -5.31 25.44 -2.17
N ARG A 162 -4.25 25.23 -1.41
CA ARG A 162 -3.49 26.30 -0.72
C ARG A 162 -2.43 26.95 -1.59
N ARG A 163 -2.00 26.29 -2.67
CA ARG A 163 -0.97 26.75 -3.61
C ARG A 163 0.30 27.26 -2.91
N PRO A 164 0.91 26.51 -1.99
CA PRO A 164 2.16 26.89 -1.35
C PRO A 164 3.29 27.00 -2.37
N SER A 165 4.43 27.58 -1.98
CA SER A 165 5.62 27.58 -2.83
C SER A 165 6.05 26.14 -3.13
N ARG A 166 6.75 25.92 -4.25
CA ARG A 166 7.24 24.59 -4.65
C ARG A 166 8.08 23.92 -3.58
N LEU A 167 8.90 24.71 -2.88
CA LEU A 167 9.72 24.21 -1.78
C LEU A 167 8.86 23.74 -0.61
N MET A 168 7.87 24.53 -0.20
CA MET A 168 6.96 24.14 0.88
C MET A 168 6.12 22.92 0.53
N ALA A 169 5.67 22.80 -0.73
CA ALA A 169 4.98 21.60 -1.19
C ALA A 169 5.87 20.36 -1.10
N ALA A 170 7.13 20.45 -1.57
CA ALA A 170 8.09 19.36 -1.48
C ALA A 170 8.38 18.97 -0.02
N LEU A 171 8.60 19.95 0.86
CA LEU A 171 8.83 19.72 2.29
C LEU A 171 7.61 19.05 2.96
N ALA A 172 6.38 19.47 2.60
CA ALA A 172 5.17 18.85 3.12
C ALA A 172 5.05 17.37 2.71
N VAL A 173 5.38 17.03 1.47
CA VAL A 173 5.39 15.63 0.99
C VAL A 173 6.47 14.81 1.70
N ILE A 174 7.69 15.34 1.83
CA ILE A 174 8.78 14.66 2.54
C ILE A 174 8.42 14.44 4.01
N ALA A 175 7.86 15.47 4.68
CA ALA A 175 7.41 15.35 6.06
C ALA A 175 6.29 14.32 6.21
N ALA A 176 5.33 14.29 5.28
CA ALA A 176 4.25 13.31 5.28
C ALA A 176 4.76 11.87 5.14
N LEU A 177 5.71 11.63 4.23
CA LEU A 177 6.35 10.34 4.06
C LEU A 177 7.15 9.93 5.31
N TYR A 178 7.89 10.86 5.90
CA TYR A 178 8.61 10.62 7.15
C TYR A 178 7.65 10.27 8.30
N LEU A 179 6.57 11.03 8.46
CA LEU A 179 5.54 10.77 9.48
C LEU A 179 4.80 9.46 9.23
N GLU A 180 4.59 9.06 7.99
CA GLU A 180 4.02 7.74 7.65
C GLU A 180 4.95 6.61 8.08
N MET A 181 6.26 6.74 7.83
CA MET A 181 7.23 5.74 8.21
C MET A 181 7.36 5.57 9.73
N GLN A 182 7.22 6.67 10.50
CA GLN A 182 7.39 6.66 11.94
C GLN A 182 6.08 6.46 12.73
N PHE A 183 4.98 7.06 12.27
CA PHE A 183 3.76 7.21 13.07
C PHE A 183 2.47 6.82 12.33
N ILE A 184 2.57 6.26 11.10
CA ILE A 184 1.41 5.87 10.27
C ILE A 184 0.36 6.98 10.06
N VAL A 185 0.82 8.25 10.06
CA VAL A 185 -0.07 9.42 10.05
C VAL A 185 -0.90 9.49 8.78
N MET A 186 -0.30 9.25 7.60
CA MET A 186 -1.02 9.31 6.33
C MET A 186 -2.03 8.19 6.21
N SER A 187 -1.74 7.00 6.76
CA SER A 187 -2.70 5.89 6.84
C SER A 187 -3.93 6.27 7.68
N ILE A 188 -3.73 6.96 8.82
CA ILE A 188 -4.82 7.44 9.66
C ILE A 188 -5.64 8.53 8.93
N VAL A 189 -4.97 9.51 8.32
CA VAL A 189 -5.63 10.56 7.54
C VAL A 189 -6.45 9.95 6.41
N GLY A 190 -5.91 8.97 5.69
CA GLY A 190 -6.61 8.29 4.61
C GLY A 190 -7.82 7.51 5.10
N LEU A 191 -7.72 6.79 6.22
CA LEU A 191 -8.83 6.08 6.84
C LEU A 191 -9.96 7.05 7.25
N VAL A 192 -9.60 8.18 7.87
CA VAL A 192 -10.56 9.22 8.26
C VAL A 192 -11.23 9.83 7.04
N ASP A 193 -10.49 10.09 5.94
CA ASP A 193 -11.05 10.67 4.73
C ASP A 193 -12.09 9.76 4.04
N VAL A 194 -11.92 8.44 4.12
CA VAL A 194 -12.94 7.50 3.58
C VAL A 194 -14.31 7.71 4.24
N TRP A 195 -14.34 8.06 5.52
CA TRP A 195 -15.59 8.28 6.25
C TRP A 195 -16.06 9.74 6.26
N SER A 196 -15.14 10.68 6.45
CA SER A 196 -15.46 12.09 6.64
C SER A 196 -15.56 12.89 5.35
N ASP A 197 -15.15 12.28 4.20
CA ASP A 197 -15.13 12.93 2.88
C ASP A 197 -14.56 14.36 2.91
N ILE A 198 -13.35 14.50 3.49
CA ILE A 198 -12.67 15.79 3.69
C ILE A 198 -12.56 16.59 2.37
N ARG A 199 -12.43 15.85 1.27
CA ARG A 199 -12.27 16.43 -0.08
C ARG A 199 -13.58 16.72 -0.78
N HIS A 200 -14.73 16.30 -0.20
CA HIS A 200 -16.07 16.39 -0.80
C HIS A 200 -16.12 15.82 -2.22
N LEU A 201 -15.57 14.62 -2.38
CA LEU A 201 -15.63 13.89 -3.64
C LEU A 201 -17.08 13.52 -3.93
N ASN A 202 -17.55 13.75 -5.16
CA ASN A 202 -18.91 13.42 -5.59
C ASN A 202 -19.11 11.89 -5.67
N ARG A 203 -19.04 11.20 -4.53
CA ARG A 203 -19.24 9.75 -4.43
C ARG A 203 -20.66 9.43 -4.83
N GLY A 204 -20.87 8.84 -6.01
CA GLY A 204 -22.17 8.34 -6.46
C GLY A 204 -22.98 9.26 -7.40
N LYS A 205 -22.47 10.40 -7.83
CA LYS A 205 -23.02 11.08 -8.99
C LYS A 205 -22.46 10.43 -10.26
N THR A 206 -23.11 9.38 -10.72
CA THR A 206 -23.08 9.04 -12.15
C THR A 206 -23.53 10.30 -12.87
N VAL A 207 -22.61 10.92 -13.61
CA VAL A 207 -22.96 11.97 -14.58
C VAL A 207 -23.86 11.27 -15.61
N THR A 208 -25.15 11.35 -15.41
CA THR A 208 -26.13 11.03 -16.45
C THR A 208 -25.94 12.10 -17.51
N VAL A 209 -25.23 11.74 -18.59
CA VAL A 209 -25.01 12.54 -19.81
C VAL A 209 -26.35 12.82 -20.56
N GLN A 210 -27.49 12.69 -19.88
CA GLN A 210 -28.82 12.81 -20.49
C GLN A 210 -29.52 14.14 -20.27
N ASP A 211 -28.96 15.09 -19.53
CA ASP A 211 -29.67 16.35 -19.25
C ASP A 211 -29.38 17.49 -20.22
N ASN A 212 -28.40 17.35 -21.11
CA ASN A 212 -28.08 18.40 -22.10
C ASN A 212 -28.80 18.25 -23.46
N ALA A 213 -29.57 17.19 -23.67
CA ALA A 213 -30.32 16.98 -24.94
C ALA A 213 -31.80 17.45 -24.89
N ARG A 214 -32.20 18.19 -23.87
CA ARG A 214 -33.59 18.69 -23.72
C ARG A 214 -33.68 20.22 -23.61
N GLN A 215 -32.65 20.93 -23.90
CA GLN A 215 -32.66 22.42 -23.88
C GLN A 215 -32.33 23.04 -25.25
N ASP A 216 -32.36 22.27 -26.35
CA ASP A 216 -32.34 22.80 -27.73
C ASP A 216 -33.71 22.53 -28.40
#